data_3d95c117ecd8f90b436022f073619f7c
#
_entry.id   3d95c117ecd8f90b436022f073619f7c
#
_cell.length_a   1.000
_cell.length_b   1.000
_cell.length_c   1.000
_cell.angle_alpha   90.00
_cell.angle_beta   90.00
_cell.angle_gamma   90.00
#
_symmetry.space_group_name_H-M   'P 1'
#
loop_
_entity.id
_entity.type
_entity.pdbx_description
1 polymer ?
#
loop_
_entity_poly.entity_id
_entity_poly.type
_entity_poly.pdbx_seq_one_letter_code
_entity_poly.pdbx_strand_id
1 'polypeptide(L)'
;KEFWMPESGEAEFQIVFPPLKRGAKYVDFAEGPEVENGWQIWGIQLKDSQLPELKFPKGFKETEVDKNAPLPEVKLAYGQATVKGHVLDYREGMPNIIYLSTINIMGENSDYSLEIAHDGSFSYTLDVLGALSADLVYNQNHVSVMMLPGETNEVCINIREQSRKRS
;
A
#
# COMPACT_ATOMS: atom_id res chain seq x y z
N LYS A 1 -29.16 0.81 -14.97
CA LYS A 1 -30.05 1.85 -14.36
C LYS A 1 -29.19 2.77 -13.55
N GLU A 2 -29.26 4.06 -13.85
CA GLU A 2 -28.61 5.07 -13.01
C GLU A 2 -29.36 5.14 -11.67
N PHE A 3 -28.60 5.16 -10.59
CA PHE A 3 -29.11 5.33 -9.23
C PHE A 3 -28.77 6.77 -8.77
N TRP A 4 -29.78 7.49 -8.33
CA TRP A 4 -29.61 8.83 -7.77
C TRP A 4 -29.72 8.75 -6.25
N MET A 5 -28.73 9.35 -5.56
CA MET A 5 -28.73 9.42 -4.12
C MET A 5 -30.00 10.15 -3.63
N PRO A 6 -30.75 9.61 -2.64
CA PRO A 6 -31.86 10.31 -2.02
C PRO A 6 -31.46 11.63 -1.36
N GLU A 7 -32.41 12.55 -1.17
CA GLU A 7 -32.17 13.82 -0.47
C GLU A 7 -31.66 13.64 0.97
N SER A 8 -31.94 12.49 1.61
CA SER A 8 -31.43 12.14 2.92
C SER A 8 -29.91 11.93 2.96
N GLY A 9 -29.29 11.73 1.77
CA GLY A 9 -27.87 11.37 1.68
C GLY A 9 -27.55 9.93 2.09
N GLU A 10 -28.57 9.13 2.44
CA GLU A 10 -28.41 7.73 2.87
C GLU A 10 -29.08 6.80 1.87
N ALA A 11 -28.40 5.69 1.55
CA ALA A 11 -28.93 4.63 0.70
C ALA A 11 -28.51 3.28 1.24
N GLU A 12 -29.44 2.33 1.24
CA GLU A 12 -29.19 0.95 1.64
C GLU A 12 -29.25 0.04 0.40
N PHE A 13 -28.24 -0.80 0.25
CA PHE A 13 -28.15 -1.75 -0.85
C PHE A 13 -28.01 -3.16 -0.32
N GLN A 14 -28.71 -4.09 -0.92
CA GLN A 14 -28.51 -5.52 -0.68
C GLN A 14 -27.81 -6.13 -1.90
N ILE A 15 -26.62 -6.66 -1.67
CA ILE A 15 -25.83 -7.35 -2.70
C ILE A 15 -25.82 -8.84 -2.38
N VAL A 16 -26.15 -9.66 -3.35
CA VAL A 16 -26.16 -11.12 -3.22
C VAL A 16 -24.97 -11.68 -3.97
N PHE A 17 -24.10 -12.39 -3.25
CA PHE A 17 -22.94 -13.06 -3.82
C PHE A 17 -23.19 -14.56 -3.96
N PRO A 18 -22.43 -15.26 -4.84
CA PRO A 18 -22.41 -16.71 -4.86
C PRO A 18 -22.05 -17.28 -3.48
N PRO A 19 -22.51 -18.52 -3.17
CA PRO A 19 -22.20 -19.13 -1.89
C PRO A 19 -20.69 -19.31 -1.71
N LEU A 20 -20.21 -18.99 -0.51
CA LEU A 20 -18.79 -19.11 -0.16
C LEU A 20 -18.36 -20.59 -0.15
N LYS A 21 -17.09 -20.83 -0.46
CA LYS A 21 -16.51 -22.16 -0.32
C LYS A 21 -16.60 -22.63 1.13
N ARG A 22 -16.97 -23.90 1.32
CA ARG A 22 -17.06 -24.50 2.66
C ARG A 22 -15.70 -24.41 3.37
N GLY A 23 -15.70 -23.85 4.58
CA GLY A 23 -14.49 -23.66 5.38
C GLY A 23 -13.72 -22.36 5.08
N ALA A 24 -14.26 -21.44 4.28
CA ALA A 24 -13.70 -20.11 4.13
C ALA A 24 -13.63 -19.40 5.48
N LYS A 25 -12.48 -18.82 5.80
CA LYS A 25 -12.24 -18.08 7.06
C LYS A 25 -12.36 -16.58 6.87
N TYR A 26 -12.10 -16.11 5.69
CA TYR A 26 -12.20 -14.71 5.29
C TYR A 26 -12.58 -14.61 3.82
N VAL A 27 -12.99 -13.44 3.40
CA VAL A 27 -13.30 -13.11 2.01
C VAL A 27 -12.67 -11.77 1.66
N ASP A 28 -12.39 -11.59 0.39
CA ASP A 28 -11.99 -10.33 -0.19
C ASP A 28 -13.16 -9.79 -1.00
N PHE A 29 -13.37 -8.50 -0.91
CA PHE A 29 -14.35 -7.79 -1.73
C PHE A 29 -13.61 -6.86 -2.68
N ALA A 30 -13.88 -6.99 -3.98
CA ALA A 30 -13.37 -6.06 -4.99
C ALA A 30 -14.50 -5.71 -5.94
N GLU A 31 -14.60 -4.45 -6.32
CA GLU A 31 -15.61 -3.95 -7.25
C GLU A 31 -15.39 -4.46 -8.68
N GLY A 32 -14.22 -4.98 -8.97
CA GLY A 32 -13.81 -5.62 -10.20
C GLY A 32 -12.41 -5.21 -10.64
N PRO A 33 -11.71 -6.06 -11.40
CA PRO A 33 -10.35 -5.78 -11.85
C PRO A 33 -10.29 -4.65 -12.89
N GLU A 34 -11.43 -4.29 -13.51
CA GLU A 34 -11.50 -3.28 -14.56
C GLU A 34 -11.77 -1.86 -14.01
N VAL A 35 -12.02 -1.72 -12.71
CA VAL A 35 -12.29 -0.43 -12.08
C VAL A 35 -11.02 0.11 -11.47
N GLU A 36 -10.36 1.03 -12.14
CA GLU A 36 -9.05 1.58 -11.80
C GLU A 36 -8.96 2.21 -10.39
N ASN A 37 -10.07 2.57 -9.77
CA ASN A 37 -10.19 3.07 -8.41
C ASN A 37 -11.37 2.42 -7.66
N GLY A 38 -11.69 1.20 -7.99
CA GLY A 38 -12.79 0.45 -7.39
C GLY A 38 -12.56 0.17 -5.90
N TRP A 39 -13.64 0.00 -5.19
CA TRP A 39 -13.61 -0.37 -3.79
C TRP A 39 -13.02 -1.77 -3.62
N GLN A 40 -12.00 -1.86 -2.79
CA GLN A 40 -11.31 -3.11 -2.51
C GLN A 40 -11.11 -3.24 -0.99
N ILE A 41 -11.65 -4.29 -0.42
CA ILE A 41 -11.55 -4.59 1.01
C ILE A 41 -10.98 -5.99 1.15
N TRP A 42 -9.81 -6.09 1.76
CA TRP A 42 -9.07 -7.34 1.88
C TRP A 42 -9.19 -7.93 3.28
N GLY A 43 -9.34 -9.25 3.36
CA GLY A 43 -9.32 -9.99 4.60
C GLY A 43 -10.53 -9.73 5.50
N ILE A 44 -11.73 -9.57 4.94
CA ILE A 44 -12.97 -9.48 5.72
C ILE A 44 -13.15 -10.80 6.48
N GLN A 45 -13.03 -10.73 7.78
CA GLN A 45 -13.14 -11.90 8.64
C GLN A 45 -14.58 -12.40 8.69
N LEU A 46 -14.76 -13.69 8.44
CA LEU A 46 -16.04 -14.33 8.63
C LEU A 46 -16.25 -14.62 10.12
N LYS A 47 -17.53 -14.72 10.54
CA LYS A 47 -17.91 -15.02 11.92
C LYS A 47 -17.16 -16.26 12.43
N ASP A 48 -16.65 -16.18 13.65
CA ASP A 48 -15.96 -17.26 14.37
C ASP A 48 -14.65 -17.74 13.71
N SER A 49 -14.07 -16.97 12.78
CA SER A 49 -12.79 -17.27 12.18
C SER A 49 -11.69 -16.32 12.67
N GLN A 50 -10.44 -16.77 12.58
CA GLN A 50 -9.27 -15.93 12.79
C GLN A 50 -8.54 -15.75 11.47
N LEU A 51 -8.10 -14.51 11.20
CA LEU A 51 -7.22 -14.25 10.08
C LEU A 51 -5.88 -14.95 10.30
N PRO A 52 -5.25 -15.48 9.24
CA PRO A 52 -3.89 -15.99 9.33
C PRO A 52 -2.95 -14.92 9.89
N GLU A 53 -1.97 -15.32 10.67
CA GLU A 53 -0.90 -14.44 11.11
C GLU A 53 -0.14 -13.87 9.90
N LEU A 54 0.15 -12.56 9.96
CA LEU A 54 0.95 -11.92 8.91
C LEU A 54 2.40 -12.38 9.02
N LYS A 55 2.95 -12.80 7.88
CA LYS A 55 4.34 -13.22 7.78
C LYS A 55 5.17 -12.07 7.23
N PHE A 56 6.08 -11.57 8.03
CA PHE A 56 7.08 -10.61 7.57
C PHE A 56 8.21 -11.31 6.81
N PRO A 57 8.84 -10.64 5.85
CA PRO A 57 10.02 -11.15 5.17
C PRO A 57 11.13 -11.47 6.17
N LYS A 58 11.91 -12.51 5.86
CA LYS A 58 13.02 -12.92 6.73
C LYS A 58 14.05 -11.79 6.88
N GLY A 59 14.30 -11.38 8.11
CA GLY A 59 15.26 -10.32 8.42
C GLY A 59 14.66 -8.92 8.47
N PHE A 60 13.40 -8.71 8.09
CA PHE A 60 12.73 -7.44 8.28
C PHE A 60 12.64 -7.13 9.78
N LYS A 61 13.02 -5.90 10.13
CA LYS A 61 12.88 -5.38 11.50
C LYS A 61 12.11 -4.07 11.42
N GLU A 62 11.00 -4.02 12.12
CA GLU A 62 10.31 -2.76 12.31
C GLU A 62 11.21 -1.83 13.14
N THR A 63 11.43 -0.64 12.61
CA THR A 63 12.25 0.38 13.29
C THR A 63 11.33 1.40 13.91
N GLU A 64 11.35 1.51 15.23
CA GLU A 64 10.70 2.64 15.90
C GLU A 64 11.49 3.92 15.62
N VAL A 65 10.80 4.91 15.06
CA VAL A 65 11.40 6.23 14.83
C VAL A 65 11.41 6.99 16.15
N ASP A 66 12.58 7.31 16.65
CA ASP A 66 12.71 8.27 17.75
C ASP A 66 12.29 9.67 17.26
N LYS A 67 11.11 10.10 17.67
CA LYS A 67 10.54 11.41 17.30
C LYS A 67 11.34 12.59 17.83
N ASN A 68 12.23 12.37 18.79
CA ASN A 68 13.09 13.39 19.39
C ASN A 68 14.51 13.37 18.83
N ALA A 69 14.83 12.41 17.95
CA ALA A 69 16.12 12.39 17.29
C ALA A 69 16.31 13.64 16.43
N PRO A 70 17.48 14.27 16.44
CA PRO A 70 17.76 15.38 15.55
C PRO A 70 17.65 14.92 14.09
N LEU A 71 17.06 15.75 13.25
CA LEU A 71 17.03 15.46 11.81
C LEU A 71 18.46 15.33 11.28
N PRO A 72 18.71 14.37 10.39
CA PRO A 72 20.02 14.22 9.78
C PRO A 72 20.40 15.51 9.01
N GLU A 73 21.68 15.82 9.00
CA GLU A 73 22.19 16.96 8.26
C GLU A 73 21.92 16.78 6.76
N VAL A 74 21.22 17.75 6.16
CA VAL A 74 20.91 17.70 4.72
C VAL A 74 22.17 17.98 3.94
N LYS A 75 22.70 16.98 3.24
CA LYS A 75 23.84 17.11 2.34
C LYS A 75 23.34 17.01 0.90
N LEU A 76 23.75 17.99 0.09
CA LEU A 76 23.57 17.88 -1.35
C LEU A 76 24.59 16.86 -1.87
N ALA A 77 24.10 15.71 -2.25
CA ALA A 77 24.89 14.63 -2.85
C ALA A 77 24.07 14.02 -3.98
N TYR A 78 24.74 13.73 -5.09
CA TYR A 78 24.12 12.96 -6.17
C TYR A 78 24.39 11.46 -5.94
N GLY A 79 23.38 10.63 -6.13
CA GLY A 79 23.53 9.19 -6.00
C GLY A 79 22.24 8.45 -6.23
N GLN A 80 22.31 7.13 -6.19
CA GLN A 80 21.15 6.26 -6.29
C GLN A 80 20.52 6.04 -4.93
N ALA A 81 19.19 6.12 -4.87
CA ALA A 81 18.40 5.73 -3.72
C ALA A 81 17.46 4.60 -4.11
N THR A 82 17.34 3.61 -3.25
CA THR A 82 16.49 2.44 -3.50
C THR A 82 15.37 2.36 -2.47
N VAL A 83 14.17 2.10 -2.93
CA VAL A 83 13.07 1.63 -2.09
C VAL A 83 12.74 0.19 -2.48
N LYS A 84 12.67 -0.71 -1.50
CA LYS A 84 12.27 -2.10 -1.68
C LYS A 84 11.33 -2.51 -0.57
N GLY A 85 10.54 -3.54 -0.80
CA GLY A 85 9.64 -3.99 0.25
C GLY A 85 8.74 -5.13 -0.16
N HIS A 86 7.73 -5.33 0.69
CA HIS A 86 6.72 -6.37 0.47
C HIS A 86 5.33 -5.84 0.81
N VAL A 87 4.36 -6.20 -0.01
CA VAL A 87 2.95 -6.14 0.35
C VAL A 87 2.63 -7.41 1.13
N LEU A 88 2.34 -7.26 2.42
CA LEU A 88 2.07 -8.40 3.30
C LEU A 88 0.74 -9.06 2.92
N ASP A 89 0.74 -10.39 2.88
CA ASP A 89 -0.43 -11.19 2.50
C ASP A 89 -0.88 -10.97 1.05
N TYR A 90 0.07 -10.59 0.17
CA TYR A 90 -0.17 -10.43 -1.26
C TYR A 90 -0.61 -11.75 -1.90
N ARG A 91 -1.60 -11.70 -2.78
CA ARG A 91 -2.13 -12.87 -3.45
C ARG A 91 -2.78 -12.52 -4.80
N GLU A 92 -3.01 -13.54 -5.59
CA GLU A 92 -3.66 -13.43 -6.89
C GLU A 92 -5.01 -12.68 -6.77
N GLY A 93 -5.27 -11.79 -7.74
CA GLY A 93 -6.44 -10.91 -7.77
C GLY A 93 -6.25 -9.56 -7.10
N MET A 94 -5.16 -9.35 -6.38
CA MET A 94 -4.78 -8.03 -5.87
C MET A 94 -4.11 -7.18 -6.96
N PRO A 95 -4.19 -5.84 -6.87
CA PRO A 95 -3.42 -4.96 -7.76
C PRO A 95 -1.93 -5.31 -7.73
N ASN A 96 -1.32 -5.41 -8.90
CA ASN A 96 0.08 -5.80 -9.04
C ASN A 96 1.02 -4.61 -9.27
N ILE A 97 0.54 -3.39 -9.06
CA ILE A 97 1.32 -2.17 -9.24
C ILE A 97 1.25 -1.32 -7.97
N ILE A 98 2.42 -0.81 -7.56
CA ILE A 98 2.58 0.26 -6.59
C ILE A 98 3.02 1.50 -7.37
N TYR A 99 2.46 2.65 -7.05
CA TYR A 99 2.93 3.93 -7.57
C TYR A 99 3.90 4.55 -6.56
N LEU A 100 5.05 5.01 -7.05
CA LEU A 100 6.00 5.82 -6.30
C LEU A 100 5.87 7.26 -6.82
N SER A 101 5.27 8.12 -6.02
CA SER A 101 5.10 9.53 -6.33
C SER A 101 6.18 10.34 -5.62
N THR A 102 6.87 11.21 -6.36
CA THR A 102 7.93 12.05 -5.83
C THR A 102 7.69 13.50 -6.17
N ILE A 103 8.14 14.40 -5.30
CA ILE A 103 8.16 15.84 -5.56
C ILE A 103 9.60 16.32 -5.49
N ASN A 104 10.11 16.85 -6.60
CA ASN A 104 11.46 17.39 -6.63
C ASN A 104 11.53 18.79 -5.99
N ILE A 105 12.74 19.31 -5.83
CA ILE A 105 12.99 20.64 -5.23
C ILE A 105 12.37 21.81 -6.01
N MET A 106 11.97 21.57 -7.27
CA MET A 106 11.27 22.56 -8.11
C MET A 106 9.75 22.48 -7.95
N GLY A 107 9.24 21.52 -7.15
CA GLY A 107 7.81 21.27 -6.98
C GLY A 107 7.18 20.48 -8.11
N GLU A 108 7.97 19.83 -8.95
CA GLU A 108 7.47 18.99 -10.03
C GLU A 108 7.23 17.56 -9.51
N ASN A 109 6.04 17.03 -9.84
CA ASN A 109 5.68 15.66 -9.51
C ASN A 109 6.20 14.71 -10.58
N SER A 110 6.65 13.54 -10.12
CA SER A 110 6.99 12.41 -10.99
C SER A 110 6.43 11.13 -10.38
N ASP A 111 5.73 10.34 -11.19
CA ASP A 111 5.13 9.09 -10.79
C ASP A 111 5.79 7.93 -11.52
N TYR A 112 6.15 6.91 -10.76
CA TYR A 112 6.77 5.68 -11.25
C TYR A 112 5.88 4.49 -10.88
N SER A 113 5.71 3.56 -11.82
CA SER A 113 4.95 2.33 -11.60
C SER A 113 5.92 1.19 -11.26
N LEU A 114 5.72 0.55 -10.10
CA LEU A 114 6.50 -0.56 -9.62
C LEU A 114 5.68 -1.83 -9.69
N GLU A 115 6.17 -2.83 -10.41
CA GLU A 115 5.52 -4.14 -10.45
C GLU A 115 5.78 -4.91 -9.15
N ILE A 116 4.74 -5.57 -8.66
CA ILE A 116 4.81 -6.46 -7.50
C ILE A 116 5.02 -7.88 -8.01
N ALA A 117 6.04 -8.55 -7.51
CA ALA A 117 6.29 -9.94 -7.81
C ALA A 117 5.24 -10.86 -7.14
N HIS A 118 5.16 -12.14 -7.57
CA HIS A 118 4.19 -13.11 -7.04
C HIS A 118 4.27 -13.33 -5.52
N ASP A 119 5.43 -13.13 -4.94
CA ASP A 119 5.66 -13.22 -3.48
C ASP A 119 5.31 -11.94 -2.72
N GLY A 120 4.83 -10.89 -3.42
CA GLY A 120 4.50 -9.60 -2.87
C GLY A 120 5.68 -8.63 -2.79
N SER A 121 6.88 -9.02 -3.24
CA SER A 121 8.05 -8.15 -3.22
C SER A 121 8.03 -7.11 -4.32
N PHE A 122 8.65 -5.96 -4.05
CA PHE A 122 8.88 -4.89 -5.02
C PHE A 122 10.21 -4.20 -4.75
N SER A 123 10.78 -3.56 -5.77
CA SER A 123 12.00 -2.76 -5.63
C SER A 123 12.07 -1.72 -6.75
N TYR A 124 12.52 -0.52 -6.40
CA TYR A 124 12.78 0.53 -7.36
C TYR A 124 13.98 1.37 -6.95
N THR A 125 14.81 1.73 -7.93
CA THR A 125 15.99 2.58 -7.73
C THR A 125 15.91 3.78 -8.65
N LEU A 126 16.12 4.95 -8.10
CA LEU A 126 16.19 6.20 -8.87
C LEU A 126 17.42 7.03 -8.46
N ASP A 127 17.84 7.88 -9.39
CA ASP A 127 18.87 8.86 -9.13
C ASP A 127 18.29 10.06 -8.39
N VAL A 128 18.92 10.46 -7.30
CA VAL A 128 18.46 11.57 -6.47
C VAL A 128 19.58 12.57 -6.23
N LEU A 129 19.20 13.85 -6.12
CA LEU A 129 20.08 14.95 -5.74
C LEU A 129 19.69 15.41 -4.34
N GLY A 130 20.35 14.86 -3.32
CA GLY A 130 20.00 15.10 -1.93
C GLY A 130 18.80 14.30 -1.46
N ALA A 131 18.19 14.71 -0.35
CA ALA A 131 17.02 14.05 0.22
C ALA A 131 15.79 14.32 -0.66
N LEU A 132 15.07 13.26 -1.03
CA LEU A 132 13.85 13.30 -1.81
C LEU A 132 12.70 12.66 -1.03
N SER A 133 11.63 13.43 -0.81
CA SER A 133 10.39 12.87 -0.25
C SER A 133 9.64 12.10 -1.33
N ALA A 134 9.20 10.91 -0.99
CA ALA A 134 8.45 10.05 -1.89
C ALA A 134 7.30 9.35 -1.15
N ASP A 135 6.19 9.15 -1.84
CA ASP A 135 5.04 8.41 -1.35
C ASP A 135 4.84 7.13 -2.17
N LEU A 136 4.84 6.00 -1.49
CA LEU A 136 4.38 4.73 -2.05
C LEU A 136 2.87 4.66 -1.93
N VAL A 137 2.19 4.53 -3.05
CA VAL A 137 0.72 4.45 -3.10
C VAL A 137 0.32 3.06 -3.57
N TYR A 138 -0.32 2.30 -2.70
CA TYR A 138 -0.85 0.99 -3.01
C TYR A 138 -2.31 0.89 -2.56
N ASN A 139 -3.20 0.67 -3.51
CA ASN A 139 -4.63 0.50 -3.23
C ASN A 139 -5.17 1.60 -2.27
N GLN A 140 -4.98 2.88 -2.62
CA GLN A 140 -5.35 4.07 -1.84
C GLN A 140 -4.63 4.21 -0.47
N ASN A 141 -3.64 3.39 -0.19
CA ASN A 141 -2.82 3.50 1.00
C ASN A 141 -1.51 4.21 0.66
N HIS A 142 -1.13 5.17 1.50
CA HIS A 142 0.06 5.98 1.31
C HIS A 142 1.10 5.65 2.39
N VAL A 143 2.32 5.40 1.96
CA VAL A 143 3.47 5.21 2.85
C VAL A 143 4.55 6.17 2.42
N SER A 144 4.79 7.21 3.23
CA SER A 144 5.82 8.19 2.95
C SER A 144 7.21 7.66 3.33
N VAL A 145 8.17 7.86 2.45
CA VAL A 145 9.57 7.49 2.63
C VAL A 145 10.49 8.65 2.26
N MET A 146 11.63 8.75 2.95
CA MET A 146 12.69 9.69 2.61
C MET A 146 13.78 8.93 1.86
N MET A 147 13.98 9.27 0.60
CA MET A 147 15.02 8.66 -0.23
C MET A 147 16.28 9.49 -0.17
N LEU A 148 17.38 8.88 0.30
CA LEU A 148 18.69 9.52 0.46
C LEU A 148 19.70 8.88 -0.49
N PRO A 149 20.61 9.65 -1.09
CA PRO A 149 21.66 9.12 -1.97
C PRO A 149 22.51 8.06 -1.26
N GLY A 150 22.65 6.89 -1.90
CA GLY A 150 23.41 5.76 -1.38
C GLY A 150 22.65 4.86 -0.40
N GLU A 151 21.41 5.18 -0.08
CA GLU A 151 20.63 4.43 0.91
C GLU A 151 19.52 3.56 0.29
N THR A 152 19.12 2.55 1.06
CA THR A 152 18.01 1.66 0.73
C THR A 152 16.99 1.69 1.85
N ASN A 153 15.76 2.08 1.49
CA ASN A 153 14.61 1.99 2.38
C ASN A 153 13.94 0.62 2.22
N GLU A 154 13.64 -0.04 3.32
CA GLU A 154 12.90 -1.29 3.34
C GLU A 154 11.52 -1.08 3.98
N VAL A 155 10.45 -1.43 3.27
CA VAL A 155 9.06 -1.13 3.66
C VAL A 155 8.21 -2.38 3.60
N CYS A 156 7.34 -2.57 4.60
CA CYS A 156 6.27 -3.57 4.55
C CYS A 156 4.91 -2.88 4.56
N ILE A 157 4.11 -3.12 3.53
CA ILE A 157 2.77 -2.55 3.42
C ILE A 157 1.76 -3.54 4.00
N ASN A 158 1.17 -3.19 5.15
CA ASN A 158 0.14 -3.98 5.80
C ASN A 158 -1.26 -3.46 5.43
N ILE A 159 -1.84 -4.03 4.40
CA ILE A 159 -3.16 -3.64 3.89
C ILE A 159 -4.30 -3.91 4.87
N ARG A 160 -4.16 -4.91 5.75
CA ARG A 160 -5.20 -5.26 6.74
C ARG A 160 -5.32 -4.22 7.84
N GLU A 161 -4.20 -3.70 8.31
CA GLU A 161 -4.17 -2.70 9.36
C GLU A 161 -4.71 -1.35 8.89
N GLN A 162 -4.36 -0.98 7.67
CA GLN A 162 -4.82 0.26 7.07
C GLN A 162 -6.33 0.26 6.82
N SER A 163 -6.91 -0.89 6.47
CA SER A 163 -8.36 -1.04 6.34
C SER A 163 -9.10 -0.85 7.69
N ARG A 164 -8.46 -1.17 8.82
CA ARG A 164 -9.03 -1.01 10.15
C ARG A 164 -8.97 0.43 10.69
N LYS A 165 -7.98 1.21 10.30
CA LYS A 165 -7.81 2.60 10.78
C LYS A 165 -8.79 3.60 10.16
N ARG A 166 -9.56 3.18 9.16
CA ARG A 166 -10.56 4.02 8.48
C ARG A 166 -12.01 3.79 8.95
N SER A 167 -12.23 2.87 9.86
CA SER A 167 -13.55 2.55 10.44
C SER A 167 -13.79 3.25 11.78
#